data_aecc731e5d0f8005203dc6fb16a6ae3e
#
_entry.id   aecc731e5d0f8005203dc6fb16a6ae3e
#
_cell.length_a   1.000
_cell.length_b   1.000
_cell.length_c   1.000
_cell.angle_alpha   90.00
_cell.angle_beta   90.00
_cell.angle_gamma   90.00
#
_symmetry.space_group_name_H-M   'P 1'
#
loop_
_entity.id
_entity.type
_entity.pdbx_description
1 polymer ?
#
loop_
_entity_poly.entity_id
_entity_poly.type
_entity_poly.pdbx_seq_one_letter_code
_entity_poly.pdbx_strand_id
1 'polypeptide(L)'
;TDEGFTSGFTSGPLATFRLMKLCYPHLKGDGCIINLASTAGRRWDMANYGAYGAIKESIRVLTRAAACEWGADNIRTNVILPHATSPALQWWIENNPEESSEFIATIPMKRIGDCEKDIGRAVARLCTDDCNYVNGQSIALDGGQGLIG
;
A
#
# COMPACT_ATOMS: atom_id res chain seq x y z
N THR A 1 -15.04 -15.22 6.59
CA THR A 1 -15.67 -16.29 5.78
C THR A 1 -14.82 -16.59 4.56
N ASP A 2 -14.88 -17.80 4.03
CA ASP A 2 -14.18 -18.23 2.82
C ASP A 2 -14.58 -17.38 1.61
N GLU A 3 -15.86 -17.02 1.54
CA GLU A 3 -16.37 -16.15 0.48
C GLU A 3 -15.75 -14.75 0.55
N GLY A 4 -15.66 -14.14 1.73
CA GLY A 4 -15.04 -12.85 1.94
C GLY A 4 -13.53 -12.88 1.62
N PHE A 5 -12.83 -13.95 2.00
CA PHE A 5 -11.42 -14.16 1.65
C PHE A 5 -11.23 -14.25 0.14
N THR A 6 -12.03 -15.08 -0.54
CA THR A 6 -11.97 -15.28 -1.99
C THR A 6 -12.29 -13.99 -2.75
N SER A 7 -13.33 -13.26 -2.34
CA SER A 7 -13.68 -11.95 -2.92
C SER A 7 -12.57 -10.93 -2.76
N GLY A 8 -11.99 -10.84 -1.56
CA GLY A 8 -10.87 -9.93 -1.29
C GLY A 8 -9.62 -10.29 -2.08
N PHE A 9 -9.33 -11.58 -2.24
CA PHE A 9 -8.20 -12.04 -3.05
C PHE A 9 -8.40 -11.76 -4.55
N THR A 10 -9.63 -11.88 -5.03
CA THR A 10 -10.01 -11.59 -6.42
C THR A 10 -9.90 -10.09 -6.73
N SER A 11 -10.43 -9.23 -5.87
CA SER A 11 -10.42 -7.78 -6.05
C SER A 11 -9.08 -7.11 -5.72
N GLY A 12 -8.25 -7.75 -4.91
CA GLY A 12 -6.93 -7.27 -4.53
C GLY A 12 -5.79 -7.88 -5.37
N PRO A 13 -5.13 -8.97 -4.91
CA PRO A 13 -3.95 -9.53 -5.57
C PRO A 13 -4.18 -9.95 -7.02
N LEU A 14 -5.30 -10.63 -7.32
CA LEU A 14 -5.58 -11.10 -8.67
C LEU A 14 -5.82 -9.91 -9.63
N ALA A 15 -6.55 -8.90 -9.19
CA ALA A 15 -6.76 -7.68 -9.98
C ALA A 15 -5.43 -6.96 -10.21
N THR A 16 -4.60 -6.79 -9.17
CA THR A 16 -3.27 -6.18 -9.28
C THR A 16 -2.39 -6.94 -10.27
N PHE A 17 -2.31 -8.27 -10.15
CA PHE A 17 -1.55 -9.12 -11.06
C PHE A 17 -2.00 -8.94 -12.52
N ARG A 18 -3.31 -8.96 -12.78
CA ARG A 18 -3.87 -8.81 -14.12
C ARG A 18 -3.57 -7.43 -14.71
N LEU A 19 -3.78 -6.35 -13.94
CA LEU A 19 -3.49 -5.00 -14.38
C LEU A 19 -2.00 -4.80 -14.69
N MET A 20 -1.11 -5.26 -13.82
CA MET A 20 0.32 -5.20 -14.06
C MET A 20 0.72 -5.91 -15.35
N LYS A 21 0.20 -7.12 -15.61
CA LYS A 21 0.45 -7.84 -16.86
C LYS A 21 -0.08 -7.11 -18.09
N LEU A 22 -1.27 -6.53 -18.01
CA LEU A 22 -1.85 -5.79 -19.12
C LEU A 22 -1.09 -4.49 -19.41
N CYS A 23 -0.60 -3.81 -18.38
CA CYS A 23 0.17 -2.58 -18.53
C CYS A 23 1.61 -2.82 -18.98
N TYR A 24 2.21 -3.97 -18.67
CA TYR A 24 3.61 -4.27 -18.94
C TYR A 24 4.10 -3.90 -20.35
N PRO A 25 3.43 -4.31 -21.46
CA PRO A 25 3.92 -3.98 -22.81
C PRO A 25 3.90 -2.49 -23.12
N HIS A 26 3.11 -1.70 -22.39
CA HIS A 26 2.96 -0.26 -22.56
C HIS A 26 3.90 0.56 -21.67
N LEU A 27 4.57 -0.09 -20.72
CA LEU A 27 5.45 0.56 -19.74
C LEU A 27 6.95 0.36 -20.06
N LYS A 28 7.28 -0.50 -21.03
CA LYS A 28 8.67 -0.76 -21.41
C LYS A 28 9.41 0.50 -21.84
N GLY A 29 10.62 0.67 -21.32
CA GLY A 29 11.51 1.76 -21.64
C GLY A 29 11.51 2.89 -20.61
N ASP A 30 10.35 3.21 -20.01
CA ASP A 30 10.21 4.22 -18.95
C ASP A 30 8.89 4.01 -18.18
N GLY A 31 8.86 2.98 -17.36
CA GLY A 31 7.64 2.57 -16.65
C GLY A 31 7.74 2.73 -15.14
N CYS A 32 6.65 3.18 -14.52
CA CYS A 32 6.50 3.21 -13.07
C CYS A 32 5.17 2.62 -12.63
N ILE A 33 5.23 1.66 -11.72
CA ILE A 33 4.06 1.05 -11.07
C ILE A 33 4.14 1.29 -9.57
N ILE A 34 3.10 1.88 -8.99
CA ILE A 34 2.93 2.01 -7.54
C ILE A 34 1.70 1.24 -7.11
N ASN A 35 1.92 0.12 -6.45
CA ASN A 35 0.85 -0.69 -5.85
C ASN A 35 0.51 -0.19 -4.44
N LEU A 36 -0.68 -0.55 -3.95
CA LEU A 36 -1.15 -0.19 -2.62
C LEU A 36 -1.34 -1.45 -1.76
N ALA A 37 -0.51 -1.58 -0.72
CA ALA A 37 -0.66 -2.59 0.31
C ALA A 37 -1.16 -1.97 1.63
N SER A 38 -0.72 -2.49 2.77
CA SER A 38 -1.07 -1.98 4.09
C SER A 38 -0.03 -2.44 5.12
N THR A 39 0.20 -1.65 6.16
CA THR A 39 0.97 -2.05 7.34
C THR A 39 0.27 -3.12 8.18
N ALA A 40 -1.04 -3.36 7.96
CA ALA A 40 -1.81 -4.37 8.70
C ALA A 40 -1.23 -5.79 8.59
N GLY A 41 -0.58 -6.14 7.48
CA GLY A 41 0.11 -7.43 7.32
C GLY A 41 1.44 -7.53 8.10
N ARG A 42 1.93 -6.42 8.67
CA ARG A 42 3.21 -6.32 9.39
C ARG A 42 3.03 -6.05 10.89
N ARG A 43 1.83 -5.66 11.29
CA ARG A 43 1.51 -5.39 12.69
C ARG A 43 0.98 -6.66 13.34
N TRP A 44 1.58 -7.04 14.46
CA TRP A 44 1.18 -8.21 15.25
C TRP A 44 -0.01 -7.93 16.20
N ASP A 45 -0.30 -6.66 16.45
CA ASP A 45 -1.34 -6.17 17.35
C ASP A 45 -2.72 -6.01 16.69
N MET A 46 -2.84 -6.37 15.40
CA MET A 46 -4.08 -6.24 14.63
C MET A 46 -4.95 -7.49 14.75
N ALA A 47 -5.99 -7.43 15.58
CA ALA A 47 -7.01 -8.49 15.66
C ALA A 47 -7.94 -8.48 14.44
N ASN A 48 -8.36 -9.66 14.00
CA ASN A 48 -9.30 -9.87 12.88
C ASN A 48 -8.81 -9.41 11.50
N TYR A 49 -7.54 -9.04 11.34
CA TYR A 49 -6.96 -8.60 10.07
C TYR A 49 -6.22 -9.70 9.29
N GLY A 50 -6.29 -10.96 9.72
CA GLY A 50 -5.53 -12.05 9.09
C GLY A 50 -5.80 -12.20 7.59
N ALA A 51 -7.07 -12.22 7.16
CA ALA A 51 -7.44 -12.29 5.75
C ALA A 51 -6.99 -11.03 4.98
N TYR A 52 -7.26 -9.85 5.51
CA TYR A 52 -6.85 -8.58 4.91
C TYR A 52 -5.32 -8.47 4.81
N GLY A 53 -4.61 -8.83 5.87
CA GLY A 53 -3.14 -8.85 5.89
C GLY A 53 -2.56 -9.78 4.82
N ALA A 54 -3.10 -11.01 4.71
CA ALA A 54 -2.67 -11.96 3.69
C ALA A 54 -2.87 -11.42 2.26
N ILE A 55 -4.03 -10.80 1.99
CA ILE A 55 -4.33 -10.14 0.71
C ILE A 55 -3.31 -9.04 0.41
N LYS A 56 -3.01 -8.19 1.37
CA LYS A 56 -2.09 -7.06 1.20
C LYS A 56 -0.62 -7.50 1.10
N GLU A 57 -0.20 -8.51 1.84
CA GLU A 57 1.13 -9.11 1.71
C GLU A 57 1.32 -9.79 0.34
N SER A 58 0.28 -10.40 -0.23
CA SER A 58 0.33 -10.94 -1.59
C SER A 58 0.65 -9.87 -2.63
N ILE A 59 0.08 -8.66 -2.50
CA ILE A 59 0.40 -7.52 -3.38
C ILE A 59 1.88 -7.11 -3.24
N ARG A 60 2.43 -7.13 -2.02
CA ARG A 60 3.86 -6.84 -1.79
C ARG A 60 4.77 -7.85 -2.48
N VAL A 61 4.43 -9.14 -2.41
CA VAL A 61 5.19 -10.20 -3.09
C VAL A 61 5.14 -10.02 -4.61
N LEU A 62 3.96 -9.78 -5.19
CA LEU A 62 3.79 -9.51 -6.61
C LEU A 62 4.60 -8.30 -7.07
N THR A 63 4.62 -7.23 -6.27
CA THR A 63 5.41 -6.03 -6.55
C THR A 63 6.91 -6.33 -6.63
N ARG A 64 7.45 -7.09 -5.67
CA ARG A 64 8.87 -7.45 -5.67
C ARG A 64 9.24 -8.36 -6.86
N ALA A 65 8.37 -9.30 -7.20
CA ALA A 65 8.56 -10.17 -8.36
C ALA A 65 8.63 -9.34 -9.65
N ALA A 66 7.66 -8.45 -9.87
CA ALA A 66 7.63 -7.57 -11.04
C ALA A 66 8.85 -6.62 -11.08
N ALA A 67 9.25 -6.07 -9.94
CA ALA A 67 10.43 -5.21 -9.85
C ALA A 67 11.71 -5.95 -10.29
N CYS A 68 11.85 -7.21 -9.90
CA CYS A 68 12.98 -8.06 -10.27
C CYS A 68 12.94 -8.43 -11.76
N GLU A 69 11.78 -8.88 -12.24
CA GLU A 69 11.62 -9.39 -13.61
C GLU A 69 11.66 -8.28 -14.66
N TRP A 70 11.08 -7.10 -14.35
CA TRP A 70 10.87 -6.02 -15.32
C TRP A 70 11.85 -4.85 -15.19
N GLY A 71 12.75 -4.91 -14.23
CA GLY A 71 13.79 -3.90 -14.05
C GLY A 71 14.70 -3.74 -15.28
N ALA A 72 15.02 -4.83 -15.97
CA ALA A 72 15.80 -4.81 -17.21
C ALA A 72 15.06 -4.15 -18.39
N ASP A 73 13.73 -4.08 -18.33
CA ASP A 73 12.90 -3.35 -19.30
C ASP A 73 12.68 -1.87 -18.90
N ASN A 74 13.43 -1.38 -17.92
CA ASN A 74 13.31 -0.04 -17.35
C ASN A 74 11.90 0.26 -16.78
N ILE A 75 11.32 -0.72 -16.11
CA ILE A 75 10.05 -0.59 -15.38
C ILE A 75 10.33 -0.69 -13.89
N ARG A 76 10.06 0.36 -13.14
CA ARG A 76 10.16 0.40 -11.69
C ARG A 76 8.82 0.02 -11.06
N THR A 77 8.83 -0.91 -10.13
CA THR A 77 7.61 -1.38 -9.46
C THR A 77 7.81 -1.30 -7.96
N ASN A 78 7.05 -0.42 -7.29
CA ASN A 78 7.12 -0.22 -5.85
C ASN A 78 5.72 -0.38 -5.23
N VAL A 79 5.67 -0.54 -3.92
CA VAL A 79 4.41 -0.60 -3.18
C VAL A 79 4.45 0.37 -2.00
N ILE A 80 3.38 1.13 -1.83
CA ILE A 80 3.17 1.97 -0.66
C ILE A 80 2.25 1.28 0.35
N LEU A 81 2.47 1.58 1.62
CA LEU A 81 1.63 1.15 2.74
C LEU A 81 1.07 2.42 3.41
N PRO A 82 -0.02 2.96 2.86
CA PRO A 82 -0.55 4.24 3.32
C PRO A 82 -1.39 4.09 4.58
N HIS A 83 -1.34 5.11 5.45
CA HIS A 83 -2.30 5.32 6.52
C HIS A 83 -2.83 6.76 6.46
N ALA A 84 -3.97 6.94 5.80
CA ALA A 84 -4.58 8.23 5.58
C ALA A 84 -6.10 8.17 5.73
N THR A 85 -6.73 9.32 5.94
CA THR A 85 -8.16 9.46 6.18
C THR A 85 -8.96 9.11 4.93
N SER A 86 -9.35 7.83 4.82
CA SER A 86 -10.35 7.39 3.84
C SER A 86 -11.77 7.70 4.32
N PRO A 87 -12.80 7.67 3.46
CA PRO A 87 -14.19 7.85 3.89
C PRO A 87 -14.61 6.90 5.01
N ALA A 88 -14.18 5.64 4.95
CA ALA A 88 -14.48 4.65 5.98
C ALA A 88 -13.78 4.98 7.32
N LEU A 89 -12.53 5.42 7.27
CA LEU A 89 -11.78 5.81 8.46
C LEU A 89 -12.33 7.11 9.06
N GLN A 90 -12.74 8.07 8.22
CA GLN A 90 -13.40 9.28 8.66
C GLN A 90 -14.70 8.97 9.40
N TRP A 91 -15.54 8.11 8.82
CA TRP A 91 -16.77 7.65 9.46
C TRP A 91 -16.50 6.99 10.82
N TRP A 92 -15.47 6.14 10.91
CA TRP A 92 -15.10 5.50 12.17
C TRP A 92 -14.65 6.51 13.23
N ILE A 93 -13.83 7.50 12.87
CA ILE A 93 -13.39 8.58 13.77
C ILE A 93 -14.58 9.36 14.33
N GLU A 94 -15.52 9.72 13.49
CA GLU A 94 -16.71 10.49 13.88
C GLU A 94 -17.65 9.70 14.80
N ASN A 95 -17.72 8.39 14.62
CA ASN A 95 -18.62 7.54 15.42
C ASN A 95 -17.95 6.90 16.66
N ASN A 96 -16.63 6.98 16.79
CA ASN A 96 -15.87 6.42 17.91
C ASN A 96 -14.76 7.41 18.39
N PRO A 97 -15.13 8.60 18.91
CA PRO A 97 -14.17 9.68 19.18
C PRO A 97 -13.12 9.33 20.23
N GLU A 98 -13.49 8.60 21.29
CA GLU A 98 -12.56 8.19 22.34
C GLU A 98 -11.55 7.17 21.81
N GLU A 99 -12.03 6.08 21.21
CA GLU A 99 -11.19 5.02 20.65
C GLU A 99 -10.28 5.56 19.55
N SER A 100 -10.80 6.44 18.68
CA SER A 100 -10.01 7.05 17.60
C SER A 100 -8.93 7.98 18.14
N SER A 101 -9.21 8.72 19.21
CA SER A 101 -8.22 9.58 19.88
C SER A 101 -7.08 8.76 20.47
N GLU A 102 -7.40 7.67 21.15
CA GLU A 102 -6.39 6.73 21.69
C GLU A 102 -5.55 6.12 20.56
N PHE A 103 -6.21 5.67 19.49
CA PHE A 103 -5.53 5.13 18.33
C PHE A 103 -4.60 6.15 17.68
N ILE A 104 -5.05 7.38 17.43
CA ILE A 104 -4.22 8.45 16.86
C ILE A 104 -3.03 8.76 17.77
N ALA A 105 -3.20 8.67 19.09
CA ALA A 105 -2.11 8.88 20.04
C ALA A 105 -1.01 7.82 19.93
N THR A 106 -1.27 6.64 19.34
CA THR A 106 -0.25 5.62 19.08
C THR A 106 0.65 5.96 17.89
N ILE A 107 0.17 6.79 16.95
CA ILE A 107 0.95 7.20 15.78
C ILE A 107 2.07 8.14 16.22
N PRO A 108 3.33 7.93 15.87
CA PRO A 108 4.43 8.83 16.24
C PRO A 108 4.20 10.28 15.84
N MET A 109 3.67 10.54 14.63
CA MET A 109 3.34 11.89 14.16
C MET A 109 2.04 12.44 14.74
N LYS A 110 1.33 11.70 15.62
CA LYS A 110 0.11 12.13 16.34
C LYS A 110 -1.03 12.61 15.43
N ARG A 111 -1.06 12.14 14.22
CA ARG A 111 -2.12 12.40 13.26
C ARG A 111 -2.24 11.28 12.23
N ILE A 112 -3.41 11.15 11.64
CA ILE A 112 -3.63 10.36 10.43
C ILE A 112 -3.24 11.22 9.22
N GLY A 113 -2.74 10.60 8.17
CA GLY A 113 -2.33 11.29 6.94
C GLY A 113 -3.52 11.83 6.14
N ASP A 114 -3.25 12.85 5.35
CA ASP A 114 -4.15 13.35 4.32
C ASP A 114 -3.90 12.60 3.01
N CYS A 115 -4.97 12.15 2.33
CA CYS A 115 -4.83 11.35 1.11
C CYS A 115 -4.11 12.08 -0.02
N GLU A 116 -4.33 13.39 -0.19
CA GLU A 116 -3.66 14.18 -1.22
C GLU A 116 -2.26 14.61 -0.78
N LYS A 117 -2.18 15.28 0.40
CA LYS A 117 -0.96 15.97 0.81
C LYS A 117 0.14 15.03 1.28
N ASP A 118 -0.23 13.95 2.00
CA ASP A 118 0.74 13.02 2.58
C ASP A 118 0.94 11.78 1.70
N ILE A 119 -0.09 11.33 0.97
CA ILE A 119 0.02 10.13 0.13
C ILE A 119 0.19 10.48 -1.34
N GLY A 120 -0.75 11.23 -1.92
CA GLY A 120 -0.76 11.53 -3.36
C GLY A 120 0.50 12.23 -3.84
N ARG A 121 0.99 13.22 -3.09
CA ARG A 121 2.23 13.94 -3.43
C ARG A 121 3.46 13.06 -3.33
N ALA A 122 3.54 12.17 -2.35
CA ALA A 122 4.63 11.20 -2.23
C ALA A 122 4.62 10.21 -3.41
N VAL A 123 3.45 9.69 -3.77
CA VAL A 123 3.28 8.82 -4.94
C VAL A 123 3.69 9.53 -6.23
N ALA A 124 3.25 10.77 -6.44
CA ALA A 124 3.63 11.55 -7.61
C ALA A 124 5.16 11.71 -7.73
N ARG A 125 5.85 11.95 -6.60
CA ARG A 125 7.32 12.01 -6.58
C ARG A 125 8.00 10.68 -6.88
N LEU A 126 7.47 9.58 -6.37
CA LEU A 126 7.99 8.25 -6.69
C LEU A 126 7.90 7.91 -8.19
N CYS A 127 7.02 8.57 -8.92
CA CYS A 127 6.86 8.39 -10.37
C CYS A 127 7.75 9.32 -11.21
N THR A 128 8.54 10.22 -10.60
CA THR A 128 9.46 11.13 -11.32
C THR A 128 10.86 10.55 -11.39
N ASP A 129 11.72 11.19 -12.21
CA ASP A 129 13.14 10.88 -12.36
C ASP A 129 13.95 11.01 -11.07
N ASP A 130 13.48 11.82 -10.11
CA ASP A 130 14.09 11.94 -8.78
C ASP A 130 14.17 10.59 -8.05
N CYS A 131 13.35 9.62 -8.43
CA CYS A 131 13.28 8.29 -7.84
C CYS A 131 13.66 7.15 -8.80
N ASN A 132 14.42 7.43 -9.85
CA ASN A 132 14.76 6.44 -10.89
C ASN A 132 15.51 5.21 -10.38
N TYR A 133 16.15 5.28 -9.22
CA TYR A 133 16.84 4.13 -8.62
C TYR A 133 16.06 3.46 -7.47
N VAL A 134 14.78 3.85 -7.28
CA VAL A 134 13.87 3.24 -6.29
C VAL A 134 13.03 2.16 -6.98
N ASN A 135 13.35 0.90 -6.74
CA ASN A 135 12.67 -0.26 -7.33
C ASN A 135 12.50 -1.38 -6.29
N GLY A 136 11.38 -2.10 -6.32
CA GLY A 136 11.09 -3.24 -5.45
C GLY A 136 10.81 -2.89 -3.99
N GLN A 137 10.64 -1.61 -3.65
CA GLN A 137 10.55 -1.15 -2.27
C GLN A 137 9.11 -1.20 -1.74
N SER A 138 9.02 -1.47 -0.42
CA SER A 138 7.80 -1.27 0.37
C SER A 138 7.97 -0.01 1.20
N ILE A 139 7.20 1.03 0.91
CA ILE A 139 7.36 2.36 1.49
C ILE A 139 6.16 2.67 2.37
N ALA A 140 6.39 2.77 3.68
CA ALA A 140 5.36 3.19 4.62
C ALA A 140 5.12 4.70 4.49
N LEU A 141 3.85 5.08 4.33
CA LEU A 141 3.36 6.46 4.37
C LEU A 141 2.30 6.53 5.47
N ASP A 142 2.72 6.40 6.72
CA ASP A 142 1.86 6.07 7.86
C ASP A 142 2.15 6.86 9.15
N GLY A 143 2.97 7.89 9.05
CA GLY A 143 3.35 8.70 10.21
C GLY A 143 4.24 7.96 11.24
N GLY A 144 4.86 6.85 10.82
CA GLY A 144 5.74 6.03 11.64
C GLY A 144 5.02 4.94 12.43
N GLN A 145 3.75 4.64 12.13
CA GLN A 145 2.94 3.68 12.89
C GLN A 145 3.40 2.23 12.69
N GLY A 146 3.82 1.86 11.48
CA GLY A 146 4.30 0.51 11.17
C GLY A 146 5.80 0.44 11.05
N LEU A 147 6.41 -0.58 11.67
CA LEU A 147 7.82 -0.89 11.47
C LEU A 147 7.95 -1.79 10.23
N ILE A 148 8.67 -1.29 9.23
CA ILE A 148 9.01 -2.03 8.01
C ILE A 148 10.52 -2.17 7.98
N GLY A 149 10.97 -3.24 8.57
CA GLY A 149 12.37 -3.63 8.61
C GLY A 149 12.54 -5.08 8.23
#